data_6f4eb658220d4e679f78a1571ab21568
#
_entry.id   6f4eb658220d4e679f78a1571ab21568
#
_cell.length_a   1.000
_cell.length_b   1.000
_cell.length_c   1.000
_cell.angle_alpha   90.00
_cell.angle_beta   90.00
_cell.angle_gamma   90.00
#
_symmetry.space_group_name_H-M   'P 1'
#
loop_
_entity.id
_entity.type
_entity.pdbx_description
1 polymer ?
#
loop_
_entity_poly.entity_id
_entity_poly.type
_entity_poly.pdbx_seq_one_letter_code
_entity_poly.pdbx_strand_id
1 'polypeptide(L)'
;MSGYMVPIVIEKGAKGERAYDIYSRLLKDRIIFLGSPIGDEVASVIIAQLLFLANEDSKSDIHIYINSPGGSVTAGLGIIDTMKFLECDVATYIIGQAASMGSLIATSGTKGKRYALPNARNLMHQPLLSGVMEGQATDLEIEAREMLRLRDRLYRIYAEATGQTVDRIARDCDRNKWLDDGEMVEYGLIDKVLTRMPHATSKKVNED
;
A
#
# COMPACT_ATOMS: atom_id res chain seq x y z
N MET A 1 -22.43 -3.68 -15.92
CA MET A 1 -21.17 -3.09 -15.43
C MET A 1 -21.33 -1.57 -15.51
N SER A 2 -21.52 -0.90 -14.38
CA SER A 2 -21.50 0.56 -14.34
C SER A 2 -20.02 0.97 -14.41
N GLY A 3 -19.58 1.38 -15.61
CA GLY A 3 -18.24 1.88 -15.81
C GLY A 3 -18.09 3.20 -15.06
N TYR A 4 -17.23 3.25 -14.06
CA TYR A 4 -16.81 4.53 -13.49
C TYR A 4 -16.15 5.35 -14.58
N MET A 5 -16.72 6.51 -14.88
CA MET A 5 -16.12 7.46 -15.83
C MET A 5 -14.90 8.09 -15.12
N VAL A 6 -13.69 7.78 -15.60
CA VAL A 6 -12.47 8.42 -15.12
C VAL A 6 -12.41 9.83 -15.72
N PRO A 7 -12.35 10.90 -14.90
CA PRO A 7 -12.32 12.28 -15.40
C PRO A 7 -11.05 12.54 -16.20
N ILE A 8 -11.18 13.36 -17.25
CA ILE A 8 -10.06 13.85 -18.06
C ILE A 8 -9.73 15.27 -17.61
N VAL A 9 -8.45 15.55 -17.40
CA VAL A 9 -7.88 16.87 -17.08
C VAL A 9 -7.09 17.37 -18.28
N ILE A 10 -7.30 18.63 -18.67
CA ILE A 10 -6.55 19.27 -19.76
C ILE A 10 -5.54 20.24 -19.13
N GLU A 11 -4.26 19.98 -19.36
CA GLU A 11 -3.17 20.91 -19.01
C GLU A 11 -2.81 21.78 -20.21
N LYS A 12 -2.72 23.08 -19.96
CA LYS A 12 -2.21 24.06 -20.95
C LYS A 12 -0.72 24.30 -20.68
N GLY A 13 0.11 24.03 -21.67
CA GLY A 13 1.54 24.25 -21.60
C GLY A 13 2.06 25.02 -22.80
N ALA A 14 3.32 25.44 -22.78
CA ALA A 14 3.96 26.19 -23.87
C ALA A 14 3.92 25.45 -25.23
N LYS A 15 3.76 24.12 -25.23
CA LYS A 15 3.68 23.27 -26.44
C LYS A 15 2.26 22.89 -26.85
N GLY A 16 1.22 23.53 -26.27
CA GLY A 16 -0.18 23.22 -26.52
C GLY A 16 -0.89 22.55 -25.35
N GLU A 17 -2.11 22.07 -25.61
CA GLU A 17 -2.95 21.39 -24.62
C GLU A 17 -2.66 19.88 -24.64
N ARG A 18 -2.61 19.26 -23.45
CA ARG A 18 -2.49 17.81 -23.26
C ARG A 18 -3.62 17.31 -22.37
N ALA A 19 -4.30 16.29 -22.80
CA ALA A 19 -5.34 15.60 -22.04
C ALA A 19 -4.72 14.41 -21.29
N TYR A 20 -5.05 14.28 -19.99
CA TYR A 20 -4.69 13.16 -19.14
C TYR A 20 -5.94 12.65 -18.43
N ASP A 21 -6.07 11.35 -18.20
CA ASP A 21 -6.96 10.89 -17.14
C ASP A 21 -6.40 11.33 -15.78
N ILE A 22 -7.27 11.39 -14.76
CA ILE A 22 -6.89 11.92 -13.45
C ILE A 22 -5.75 11.12 -12.79
N TYR A 23 -5.70 9.79 -12.96
CA TYR A 23 -4.66 8.96 -12.37
C TYR A 23 -3.32 9.16 -13.06
N SER A 24 -3.31 9.23 -14.40
CA SER A 24 -2.11 9.56 -15.19
C SER A 24 -1.59 10.96 -14.86
N ARG A 25 -2.49 11.92 -14.56
CA ARG A 25 -2.09 13.26 -14.14
C ARG A 25 -1.43 13.25 -12.76
N LEU A 26 -2.02 12.53 -11.81
CA LEU A 26 -1.48 12.40 -10.46
C LEU A 26 -0.17 11.61 -10.43
N LEU A 27 0.00 10.63 -11.33
CA LEU A 27 1.25 9.90 -11.46
C LEU A 27 2.43 10.82 -11.81
N LYS A 28 2.23 11.89 -12.58
CA LYS A 28 3.25 12.92 -12.84
C LYS A 28 3.71 13.63 -11.55
N ASP A 29 2.84 13.72 -10.56
CA ASP A 29 3.16 14.24 -9.24
C ASP A 29 3.64 13.15 -8.27
N ARG A 30 4.02 11.99 -8.82
CA ARG A 30 4.53 10.81 -8.10
C ARG A 30 3.51 10.17 -7.14
N ILE A 31 2.22 10.32 -7.46
CA ILE A 31 1.10 9.80 -6.66
C ILE A 31 0.52 8.56 -7.31
N ILE A 32 0.45 7.47 -6.55
CA ILE A 32 -0.13 6.19 -6.92
C ILE A 32 -1.37 5.93 -6.02
N PHE A 33 -2.42 5.35 -6.59
CA PHE A 33 -3.62 4.94 -5.84
C PHE A 33 -3.74 3.42 -5.77
N LEU A 34 -3.83 2.89 -4.55
CA LEU A 34 -4.25 1.52 -4.26
C LEU A 34 -5.66 1.57 -3.65
N GLY A 35 -6.68 1.70 -4.51
CA GLY A 35 -8.09 1.93 -4.14
C GLY A 35 -9.01 0.73 -4.36
N SER A 36 -8.47 -0.49 -4.45
CA SER A 36 -9.23 -1.70 -4.79
C SER A 36 -8.69 -2.94 -4.07
N PRO A 37 -9.38 -4.11 -4.17
CA PRO A 37 -8.79 -5.37 -3.78
C PRO A 37 -7.49 -5.67 -4.53
N ILE A 38 -6.52 -6.27 -3.84
CA ILE A 38 -5.18 -6.57 -4.37
C ILE A 38 -5.21 -7.92 -5.07
N GLY A 39 -5.15 -7.88 -6.39
CA GLY A 39 -4.95 -9.05 -7.26
C GLY A 39 -3.70 -8.87 -8.11
N ASP A 40 -3.39 -9.86 -8.94
CA ASP A 40 -2.16 -9.86 -9.76
C ASP A 40 -2.13 -8.69 -10.77
N GLU A 41 -3.28 -8.33 -11.36
CA GLU A 41 -3.39 -7.20 -12.28
C GLU A 41 -3.10 -5.88 -11.57
N VAL A 42 -3.73 -5.66 -10.41
CA VAL A 42 -3.52 -4.43 -9.61
C VAL A 42 -2.06 -4.33 -9.16
N ALA A 43 -1.48 -5.43 -8.67
CA ALA A 43 -0.09 -5.45 -8.26
C ALA A 43 0.86 -5.16 -9.42
N SER A 44 0.63 -5.75 -10.59
CA SER A 44 1.43 -5.49 -11.80
C SER A 44 1.43 -4.02 -12.19
N VAL A 45 0.27 -3.35 -12.13
CA VAL A 45 0.15 -1.92 -12.43
C VAL A 45 0.88 -1.06 -11.39
N ILE A 46 0.70 -1.34 -10.09
CA ILE A 46 1.39 -0.61 -9.00
C ILE A 46 2.91 -0.78 -9.11
N ILE A 47 3.39 -2.00 -9.33
CA ILE A 47 4.82 -2.29 -9.51
C ILE A 47 5.38 -1.55 -10.72
N ALA A 48 4.68 -1.56 -11.86
CA ALA A 48 5.11 -0.83 -13.04
C ALA A 48 5.20 0.68 -12.81
N GLN A 49 4.23 1.26 -12.09
CA GLN A 49 4.24 2.68 -11.70
C GLN A 49 5.41 3.00 -10.76
N LEU A 50 5.69 2.15 -9.77
CA LEU A 50 6.81 2.30 -8.85
C LEU A 50 8.15 2.31 -9.61
N LEU A 51 8.37 1.33 -10.47
CA LEU A 51 9.59 1.22 -11.28
C LEU A 51 9.75 2.41 -12.26
N PHE A 52 8.65 2.83 -12.89
CA PHE A 52 8.63 3.98 -13.80
C PHE A 52 9.05 5.26 -13.07
N LEU A 53 8.43 5.56 -11.92
CA LEU A 53 8.73 6.76 -11.14
C LEU A 53 10.15 6.75 -10.57
N ALA A 54 10.64 5.60 -10.11
CA ALA A 54 12.01 5.48 -9.61
C ALA A 54 13.04 5.67 -10.72
N ASN A 55 12.74 5.24 -11.95
CA ASN A 55 13.61 5.47 -13.11
C ASN A 55 13.61 6.93 -13.58
N GLU A 56 12.49 7.66 -13.41
CA GLU A 56 12.44 9.09 -13.74
C GLU A 56 13.24 9.94 -12.72
N ASP A 57 13.10 9.66 -11.44
CA ASP A 57 13.82 10.33 -10.35
C ASP A 57 13.98 9.38 -9.16
N SER A 58 15.19 8.91 -8.94
CA SER A 58 15.52 7.99 -7.85
C SER A 58 15.70 8.65 -6.48
N LYS A 59 15.47 9.96 -6.35
CA LYS A 59 15.67 10.71 -5.09
C LYS A 59 14.40 11.24 -4.49
N SER A 60 13.43 11.60 -5.33
CA SER A 60 12.16 12.15 -4.85
C SER A 60 11.23 11.04 -4.37
N ASP A 61 10.48 11.31 -3.30
CA ASP A 61 9.53 10.37 -2.71
C ASP A 61 8.44 9.94 -3.71
N ILE A 62 8.00 8.69 -3.58
CA ILE A 62 6.77 8.20 -4.21
C ILE A 62 5.67 8.14 -3.14
N HIS A 63 4.46 8.55 -3.49
CA HIS A 63 3.33 8.64 -2.57
C HIS A 63 2.25 7.63 -2.94
N ILE A 64 1.97 6.66 -2.06
CA ILE A 64 0.90 5.66 -2.27
C ILE A 64 -0.29 5.98 -1.37
N TYR A 65 -1.42 6.32 -1.97
CA TYR A 65 -2.70 6.50 -1.27
C TYR A 65 -3.47 5.18 -1.26
N ILE A 66 -3.84 4.71 -0.06
CA ILE A 66 -4.36 3.36 0.16
C ILE A 66 -5.78 3.43 0.72
N ASN A 67 -6.72 2.81 0.00
CA ASN A 67 -8.07 2.48 0.46
C ASN A 67 -8.42 1.08 -0.05
N SER A 68 -7.90 0.05 0.62
CA SER A 68 -7.96 -1.33 0.13
C SER A 68 -8.43 -2.29 1.22
N PRO A 69 -9.29 -3.26 0.86
CA PRO A 69 -9.67 -4.35 1.75
C PRO A 69 -8.58 -5.45 1.85
N GLY A 70 -7.45 -5.31 1.14
CA GLY A 70 -6.44 -6.34 1.00
C GLY A 70 -6.68 -7.26 -0.18
N GLY A 71 -6.17 -8.49 -0.14
CA GLY A 71 -6.30 -9.47 -1.21
C GLY A 71 -5.16 -10.47 -1.25
N SER A 72 -4.69 -10.84 -2.45
CA SER A 72 -3.65 -11.84 -2.67
C SER A 72 -2.37 -11.52 -1.91
N VAL A 73 -1.90 -12.49 -1.11
CA VAL A 73 -0.67 -12.36 -0.33
C VAL A 73 0.55 -12.22 -1.25
N THR A 74 0.64 -13.06 -2.28
CA THR A 74 1.77 -13.04 -3.22
C THR A 74 1.85 -11.73 -4.00
N ALA A 75 0.70 -11.25 -4.49
CA ALA A 75 0.60 -9.96 -5.18
C ALA A 75 1.03 -8.80 -4.27
N GLY A 76 0.57 -8.79 -3.02
CA GLY A 76 0.94 -7.77 -2.04
C GLY A 76 2.42 -7.82 -1.63
N LEU A 77 2.99 -9.00 -1.48
CA LEU A 77 4.44 -9.15 -1.22
C LEU A 77 5.27 -8.62 -2.39
N GLY A 78 4.84 -8.82 -3.64
CA GLY A 78 5.50 -8.25 -4.81
C GLY A 78 5.54 -6.72 -4.78
N ILE A 79 4.45 -6.06 -4.34
CA ILE A 79 4.43 -4.60 -4.14
C ILE A 79 5.41 -4.20 -3.03
N ILE A 80 5.38 -4.85 -1.87
CA ILE A 80 6.24 -4.55 -0.72
C ILE A 80 7.71 -4.71 -1.07
N ASP A 81 8.07 -5.82 -1.72
CA ASP A 81 9.45 -6.07 -2.13
C ASP A 81 9.93 -5.02 -3.14
N THR A 82 9.05 -4.61 -4.08
CA THR A 82 9.36 -3.51 -5.01
C THR A 82 9.57 -2.20 -4.27
N MET A 83 8.68 -1.81 -3.33
CA MET A 83 8.86 -0.60 -2.51
C MET A 83 10.21 -0.58 -1.78
N LYS A 84 10.64 -1.73 -1.24
CA LYS A 84 11.92 -1.88 -0.53
C LYS A 84 13.14 -1.95 -1.46
N PHE A 85 12.95 -2.33 -2.72
CA PHE A 85 14.00 -2.42 -3.73
C PHE A 85 14.42 -1.07 -4.29
N LEU A 86 13.53 -0.07 -4.24
CA LEU A 86 13.80 1.27 -4.77
C LEU A 86 14.79 2.05 -3.88
N GLU A 87 15.55 2.95 -4.49
CA GLU A 87 16.42 3.88 -3.78
C GLU A 87 15.66 5.05 -3.14
N CYS A 88 14.56 5.49 -3.77
CA CYS A 88 13.72 6.57 -3.26
C CYS A 88 12.79 6.09 -2.15
N ASP A 89 12.44 6.99 -1.24
CA ASP A 89 11.48 6.71 -0.19
C ASP A 89 10.06 6.54 -0.75
N VAL A 90 9.31 5.63 -0.15
CA VAL A 90 7.90 5.41 -0.47
C VAL A 90 7.04 5.80 0.72
N ALA A 91 6.36 6.94 0.60
CA ALA A 91 5.41 7.42 1.60
C ALA A 91 4.04 6.76 1.39
N THR A 92 3.41 6.31 2.46
CA THR A 92 2.10 5.67 2.43
C THR A 92 1.05 6.49 3.18
N TYR A 93 -0.17 6.54 2.64
CA TYR A 93 -1.28 7.32 3.20
C TYR A 93 -2.54 6.48 3.24
N ILE A 94 -3.05 6.16 4.42
CA ILE A 94 -4.32 5.45 4.57
C ILE A 94 -5.46 6.46 4.46
N ILE A 95 -6.30 6.30 3.42
CA ILE A 95 -7.49 7.12 3.16
C ILE A 95 -8.74 6.22 3.22
N GLY A 96 -9.45 6.18 4.33
CA GLY A 96 -10.57 5.27 4.55
C GLY A 96 -10.13 4.00 5.25
N GLN A 97 -9.65 2.97 4.54
CA GLN A 97 -9.17 1.75 5.20
C GLN A 97 -7.93 1.15 4.55
N ALA A 98 -7.13 0.49 5.39
CA ALA A 98 -6.09 -0.44 4.97
C ALA A 98 -6.31 -1.76 5.72
N ALA A 99 -6.80 -2.79 5.03
CA ALA A 99 -7.10 -4.06 5.64
C ALA A 99 -6.23 -5.20 5.08
N SER A 100 -5.87 -6.17 5.93
CA SER A 100 -5.14 -7.38 5.49
C SER A 100 -3.84 -7.02 4.76
N MET A 101 -3.66 -7.46 3.52
CA MET A 101 -2.49 -7.07 2.71
C MET A 101 -2.39 -5.56 2.48
N GLY A 102 -3.52 -4.83 2.44
CA GLY A 102 -3.50 -3.37 2.38
C GLY A 102 -2.88 -2.74 3.63
N SER A 103 -3.13 -3.31 4.81
CA SER A 103 -2.48 -2.93 6.07
C SER A 103 -0.97 -3.15 6.00
N LEU A 104 -0.54 -4.30 5.52
CA LEU A 104 0.89 -4.64 5.45
C LEU A 104 1.64 -3.73 4.47
N ILE A 105 1.04 -3.41 3.31
CA ILE A 105 1.61 -2.46 2.33
C ILE A 105 1.72 -1.06 2.97
N ALA A 106 0.66 -0.58 3.63
CA ALA A 106 0.67 0.72 4.29
C ALA A 106 1.77 0.81 5.37
N THR A 107 1.91 -0.24 6.18
CA THR A 107 2.91 -0.33 7.24
C THR A 107 4.33 -0.47 6.71
N SER A 108 4.50 -1.01 5.48
CA SER A 108 5.80 -1.23 4.83
C SER A 108 6.36 0.02 4.13
N GLY A 109 5.67 1.16 4.18
CA GLY A 109 6.22 2.44 3.73
C GLY A 109 7.49 2.84 4.49
N THR A 110 8.24 3.78 3.94
CA THR A 110 9.46 4.31 4.57
C THR A 110 9.16 4.83 5.97
N LYS A 111 9.93 4.41 6.96
CA LYS A 111 9.75 4.83 8.36
C LYS A 111 9.85 6.35 8.48
N GLY A 112 8.90 6.96 9.20
CA GLY A 112 8.73 8.41 9.30
C GLY A 112 7.84 9.01 8.20
N LYS A 113 7.46 8.21 7.18
CA LYS A 113 6.63 8.63 6.03
C LYS A 113 5.37 7.76 5.85
N ARG A 114 4.87 7.16 6.93
CA ARG A 114 3.64 6.36 6.95
C ARG A 114 2.55 7.15 7.64
N TYR A 115 1.46 7.41 6.94
CA TYR A 115 0.44 8.35 7.38
C TYR A 115 -0.96 7.75 7.30
N ALA A 116 -1.88 8.30 8.09
CA ALA A 116 -3.32 8.07 7.96
C ALA A 116 -4.09 9.39 8.08
N LEU A 117 -5.29 9.44 7.51
CA LEU A 117 -6.26 10.51 7.77
C LEU A 117 -7.08 10.18 9.03
N PRO A 118 -7.70 11.20 9.70
CA PRO A 118 -8.33 11.02 11.02
C PRO A 118 -9.47 9.98 11.10
N ASN A 119 -10.14 9.67 10.00
CA ASN A 119 -11.21 8.66 9.96
C ASN A 119 -10.75 7.34 9.33
N ALA A 120 -9.46 7.20 9.10
CA ALA A 120 -8.91 5.97 8.56
C ALA A 120 -8.88 4.88 9.62
N ARG A 121 -9.00 3.64 9.17
CA ARG A 121 -8.88 2.47 10.03
C ARG A 121 -8.03 1.39 9.39
N ASN A 122 -7.45 0.56 10.24
CA ASN A 122 -6.59 -0.53 9.83
C ASN A 122 -7.14 -1.86 10.35
N LEU A 123 -6.97 -2.92 9.58
CA LEU A 123 -7.29 -4.28 10.00
C LEU A 123 -6.07 -5.18 9.82
N MET A 124 -5.62 -5.76 10.93
CA MET A 124 -4.65 -6.84 10.95
C MET A 124 -5.34 -8.18 11.21
N HIS A 125 -4.93 -9.21 10.52
CA HIS A 125 -5.31 -10.61 10.77
C HIS A 125 -4.34 -11.57 10.09
N GLN A 126 -4.37 -12.85 10.49
CA GLN A 126 -3.59 -13.89 9.83
C GLN A 126 -4.10 -14.15 8.39
N PRO A 127 -3.26 -14.70 7.49
CA PRO A 127 -3.72 -15.09 6.17
C PRO A 127 -4.83 -16.13 6.29
N LEU A 128 -5.81 -16.02 5.42
CA LEU A 128 -6.92 -16.96 5.36
C LEU A 128 -7.04 -17.53 3.95
N LEU A 129 -7.43 -18.79 3.87
CA LEU A 129 -7.90 -19.40 2.63
C LEU A 129 -9.42 -19.19 2.56
N SER A 130 -9.90 -18.70 1.42
CA SER A 130 -11.32 -18.61 1.14
C SER A 130 -11.73 -19.78 0.25
N GLY A 131 -12.84 -20.41 0.59
CA GLY A 131 -13.38 -21.55 -0.14
C GLY A 131 -13.06 -22.91 0.48
N VAL A 132 -13.53 -23.97 -0.17
CA VAL A 132 -13.25 -25.37 0.20
C VAL A 132 -11.99 -25.80 -0.54
N MET A 133 -11.01 -26.31 0.20
CA MET A 133 -9.86 -26.98 -0.41
C MET A 133 -10.18 -28.44 -0.63
N GLU A 134 -10.13 -28.87 -1.87
CA GLU A 134 -10.30 -30.27 -2.28
C GLU A 134 -9.00 -30.76 -2.91
N GLY A 135 -8.59 -31.98 -2.58
CA GLY A 135 -7.38 -32.56 -3.12
C GLY A 135 -6.95 -33.81 -2.36
N GLN A 136 -5.84 -34.38 -2.74
CA GLN A 136 -5.24 -35.50 -2.02
C GLN A 136 -4.72 -35.04 -0.65
N ALA A 137 -4.76 -35.87 0.35
CA ALA A 137 -4.34 -35.54 1.72
C ALA A 137 -2.90 -34.93 1.77
N THR A 138 -2.00 -35.51 0.96
CA THR A 138 -0.62 -35.04 0.88
C THR A 138 -0.52 -33.62 0.28
N ASP A 139 -1.34 -33.30 -0.73
CA ASP A 139 -1.35 -31.97 -1.33
C ASP A 139 -1.90 -30.93 -0.34
N LEU A 140 -2.97 -31.29 0.39
CA LEU A 140 -3.54 -30.43 1.44
C LEU A 140 -2.52 -30.16 2.57
N GLU A 141 -1.69 -31.14 2.92
CA GLU A 141 -0.60 -30.97 3.91
C GLU A 141 0.47 -29.99 3.39
N ILE A 142 0.85 -30.10 2.12
CA ILE A 142 1.81 -29.18 1.49
C ILE A 142 1.30 -27.74 1.52
N GLU A 143 0.04 -27.53 1.09
CA GLU A 143 -0.59 -26.20 1.08
C GLU A 143 -0.72 -25.61 2.49
N ALA A 144 -1.09 -26.45 3.48
CA ALA A 144 -1.16 -26.00 4.87
C ALA A 144 0.20 -25.57 5.42
N ARG A 145 1.28 -26.29 5.09
CA ARG A 145 2.64 -25.91 5.48
C ARG A 145 3.09 -24.60 4.80
N GLU A 146 2.77 -24.41 3.52
CA GLU A 146 3.10 -23.18 2.81
C GLU A 146 2.36 -21.97 3.39
N MET A 147 1.08 -22.14 3.72
CA MET A 147 0.31 -21.11 4.39
C MET A 147 0.93 -20.69 5.73
N LEU A 148 1.39 -21.65 6.54
CA LEU A 148 2.07 -21.35 7.79
C LEU A 148 3.37 -20.58 7.57
N ARG A 149 4.15 -20.91 6.53
CA ARG A 149 5.36 -20.16 6.15
C ARG A 149 5.04 -18.73 5.72
N LEU A 150 3.99 -18.55 4.92
CA LEU A 150 3.54 -17.22 4.52
C LEU A 150 3.09 -16.40 5.73
N ARG A 151 2.28 -16.98 6.63
CA ARG A 151 1.88 -16.35 7.89
C ARG A 151 3.08 -15.84 8.68
N ASP A 152 4.06 -16.69 8.91
CA ASP A 152 5.26 -16.35 9.68
C ASP A 152 6.10 -15.25 8.98
N ARG A 153 6.11 -15.22 7.64
CA ARG A 153 6.72 -14.14 6.86
C ARG A 153 6.00 -12.81 7.07
N LEU A 154 4.66 -12.78 6.97
CA LEU A 154 3.87 -11.58 7.18
C LEU A 154 4.06 -11.03 8.61
N TYR A 155 4.10 -11.90 9.62
CA TYR A 155 4.33 -11.50 11.02
C TYR A 155 5.70 -10.84 11.21
N ARG A 156 6.76 -11.36 10.55
CA ARG A 156 8.09 -10.73 10.58
C ARG A 156 8.09 -9.36 9.91
N ILE A 157 7.40 -9.20 8.77
CA ILE A 157 7.30 -7.89 8.10
C ILE A 157 6.61 -6.88 9.02
N TYR A 158 5.49 -7.25 9.67
CA TYR A 158 4.85 -6.39 10.66
C TYR A 158 5.77 -6.07 11.82
N ALA A 159 6.44 -7.07 12.40
CA ALA A 159 7.34 -6.88 13.54
C ALA A 159 8.49 -5.91 13.18
N GLU A 160 9.12 -6.08 12.04
CA GLU A 160 10.17 -5.19 11.51
C GLU A 160 9.67 -3.75 11.36
N ALA A 161 8.51 -3.57 10.75
CA ALA A 161 7.97 -2.25 10.45
C ALA A 161 7.44 -1.51 11.68
N THR A 162 6.85 -2.24 12.65
CA THR A 162 6.21 -1.66 13.84
C THR A 162 7.12 -1.58 15.06
N GLY A 163 8.19 -2.40 15.10
CA GLY A 163 9.02 -2.58 16.31
C GLY A 163 8.39 -3.48 17.37
N GLN A 164 7.24 -4.12 17.07
CA GLN A 164 6.62 -5.10 17.96
C GLN A 164 7.32 -6.46 17.89
N THR A 165 7.17 -7.28 18.91
CA THR A 165 7.67 -8.67 18.86
C THR A 165 6.79 -9.53 17.94
N VAL A 166 7.39 -10.53 17.28
CA VAL A 166 6.64 -11.48 16.44
C VAL A 166 5.52 -12.17 17.23
N ASP A 167 5.77 -12.52 18.51
CA ASP A 167 4.77 -13.13 19.37
C ASP A 167 3.56 -12.21 19.64
N ARG A 168 3.80 -10.89 19.76
CA ARG A 168 2.71 -9.91 19.89
C ARG A 168 1.91 -9.84 18.61
N ILE A 169 2.58 -9.72 17.46
CA ILE A 169 1.93 -9.73 16.15
C ILE A 169 1.10 -11.01 15.97
N ALA A 170 1.65 -12.17 16.30
CA ALA A 170 0.95 -13.45 16.18
C ALA A 170 -0.34 -13.51 17.02
N ARG A 171 -0.29 -13.04 18.26
CA ARG A 171 -1.49 -12.96 19.12
C ARG A 171 -2.52 -11.97 18.59
N ASP A 172 -2.06 -10.81 18.16
CA ASP A 172 -2.93 -9.72 17.68
C ASP A 172 -3.57 -10.04 16.31
N CYS A 173 -2.88 -10.81 15.47
CA CYS A 173 -3.38 -11.26 14.16
C CYS A 173 -4.17 -12.58 14.20
N ASP A 174 -4.32 -13.24 15.37
CA ASP A 174 -5.08 -14.51 15.45
C ASP A 174 -6.54 -14.33 15.01
N ARG A 175 -7.11 -13.19 15.31
CA ARG A 175 -8.44 -12.74 14.86
C ARG A 175 -8.36 -11.33 14.29
N ASN A 176 -9.45 -10.86 13.73
CA ASN A 176 -9.54 -9.49 13.20
C ASN A 176 -9.25 -8.46 14.29
N LYS A 177 -8.15 -7.73 14.14
CA LYS A 177 -7.79 -6.61 15.01
C LYS A 177 -7.96 -5.31 14.22
N TRP A 178 -9.02 -4.59 14.52
CA TRP A 178 -9.25 -3.25 14.01
C TRP A 178 -8.54 -2.22 14.88
N LEU A 179 -7.95 -1.23 14.24
CA LEU A 179 -7.28 -0.10 14.89
C LEU A 179 -7.75 1.20 14.24
N ASP A 180 -8.05 2.20 15.07
CA ASP A 180 -8.29 3.57 14.64
C ASP A 180 -6.96 4.31 14.37
N ASP A 181 -7.06 5.60 14.04
CA ASP A 181 -5.90 6.42 13.67
C ASP A 181 -4.91 6.59 14.84
N GLY A 182 -5.37 6.79 16.07
CA GLY A 182 -4.53 6.89 17.26
C GLY A 182 -3.87 5.57 17.62
N GLU A 183 -4.64 4.48 17.63
CA GLU A 183 -4.17 3.13 17.90
C GLU A 183 -3.12 2.68 16.87
N MET A 184 -3.27 3.08 15.58
CA MET A 184 -2.26 2.81 14.56
C MET A 184 -0.91 3.44 14.86
N VAL A 185 -0.89 4.67 15.39
CA VAL A 185 0.35 5.36 15.79
C VAL A 185 0.98 4.66 16.98
N GLU A 186 0.19 4.38 18.03
CA GLU A 186 0.69 3.71 19.26
C GLU A 186 1.24 2.31 18.98
N TYR A 187 0.62 1.61 18.02
CA TYR A 187 1.06 0.27 17.62
C TYR A 187 2.32 0.32 16.73
N GLY A 188 2.58 1.43 16.07
CA GLY A 188 3.69 1.62 15.13
C GLY A 188 3.38 1.25 13.68
N LEU A 189 2.10 1.06 13.32
CA LEU A 189 1.67 0.79 11.94
C LEU A 189 1.87 1.99 11.04
N ILE A 190 1.67 3.19 11.59
CA ILE A 190 1.93 4.48 10.92
C ILE A 190 2.77 5.37 11.83
N ASP A 191 3.30 6.44 11.25
CA ASP A 191 4.14 7.39 11.99
C ASP A 191 3.36 8.62 12.46
N LYS A 192 2.30 9.02 11.71
CA LYS A 192 1.54 10.23 12.04
C LYS A 192 0.15 10.25 11.39
N VAL A 193 -0.82 10.85 12.10
CA VAL A 193 -2.12 11.23 11.55
C VAL A 193 -2.03 12.63 10.94
N LEU A 194 -2.50 12.77 9.70
CA LEU A 194 -2.49 14.05 8.96
C LEU A 194 -3.90 14.66 8.90
N THR A 195 -4.07 15.81 9.48
CA THR A 195 -5.33 16.58 9.43
C THR A 195 -5.39 17.56 8.26
N ARG A 196 -4.23 17.83 7.64
CA ARG A 196 -4.09 18.70 6.46
C ARG A 196 -3.03 18.13 5.54
N MET A 197 -3.23 18.33 4.23
CA MET A 197 -2.21 17.98 3.25
C MET A 197 -0.93 18.78 3.54
N PRO A 198 0.25 18.14 3.64
CA PRO A 198 1.50 18.90 3.69
C PRO A 198 1.54 19.83 2.49
N HIS A 199 1.82 21.12 2.69
CA HIS A 199 2.01 22.04 1.57
C HIS A 199 3.16 21.49 0.72
N ALA A 200 2.89 21.14 -0.53
CA ALA A 200 3.94 21.04 -1.51
C ALA A 200 4.63 22.42 -1.52
N THR A 201 5.89 22.47 -1.14
CA THR A 201 6.70 23.65 -1.37
C THR A 201 6.66 23.86 -2.88
N SER A 202 5.88 24.86 -3.31
CA SER A 202 5.77 25.22 -4.71
C SER A 202 7.19 25.42 -5.24
N LYS A 203 7.64 24.49 -6.10
CA LYS A 203 8.78 24.80 -6.96
C LYS A 203 8.35 26.06 -7.72
N LYS A 204 8.93 27.21 -7.38
CA LYS A 204 8.85 28.39 -8.22
C LYS A 204 9.29 27.95 -9.60
N VAL A 205 8.36 27.91 -10.54
CA VAL A 205 8.69 27.88 -11.96
C VAL A 205 9.45 29.17 -12.18
N ASN A 206 10.76 29.09 -12.30
CA ASN A 206 11.54 30.18 -12.85
C ASN A 206 11.11 30.25 -14.31
N GLU A 207 10.29 31.24 -14.62
CA GLU A 207 10.12 31.77 -15.98
C GLU A 207 11.45 32.43 -16.35
N ASP A 208 12.21 31.76 -17.20
CA ASP A 208 13.25 32.35 -18.06
C ASP A 208 12.94 31.98 -19.52
#